data_2227873158c8553856d46394e2cf777b
#
_entry.id   2227873158c8553856d46394e2cf777b
#
_cell.length_a   1.000
_cell.length_b   1.000
_cell.length_c   1.000
_cell.angle_alpha   90.00
_cell.angle_beta   90.00
_cell.angle_gamma   90.00
#
_symmetry.space_group_name_H-M   'P 1'
#
loop_
_entity.id
_entity.type
_entity.pdbx_description
1 polymer ?
#
loop_
_entity_poly.entity_id
_entity_poly.type
_entity_poly.pdbx_seq_one_letter_code
_entity_poly.pdbx_strand_id
1 'polypeptide(L)'
;GSMLRLRLISGSQFPVIAGKFAFYFLVCLIQFVMMIAVGIFVMPLMGLNRLLLGGEPGAILLTASCVAMAATGYGLLIAVYFRTAQQALSFGSVSVVILSAIGGVWVPVYVMPEILQNISRFSPMSWGLESFNDLFLREATIASILPNIVRLLGFALVTVSASVIIHKTRTVV
;
A
#
# COMPACT_ATOMS: atom_id res chain seq x y z
N GLY A 1 24.44 16.01 13.35
CA GLY A 1 24.89 17.16 12.56
C GLY A 1 24.06 17.47 11.30
N SER A 2 23.59 16.47 10.55
CA SER A 2 22.88 16.67 9.26
C SER A 2 21.46 17.19 9.41
N MET A 3 20.75 16.82 10.45
CA MET A 3 19.39 17.29 10.74
C MET A 3 19.30 18.79 11.05
N LEU A 4 20.32 19.35 11.70
CA LEU A 4 20.40 20.79 12.01
C LEU A 4 20.65 21.63 10.75
N ARG A 5 21.39 21.13 9.78
CA ARG A 5 21.64 21.83 8.51
C ARG A 5 20.40 21.86 7.62
N LEU A 6 19.56 20.82 7.65
CA LEU A 6 18.27 20.80 6.95
C LEU A 6 17.24 21.77 7.55
N ARG A 7 17.32 22.08 8.85
CA ARG A 7 16.46 23.10 9.50
C ARG A 7 16.86 24.53 9.18
N LEU A 8 18.12 24.78 8.81
CA LEU A 8 18.62 26.11 8.46
C LEU A 8 18.32 26.50 7.00
N ILE A 9 18.02 25.52 6.13
CA ILE A 9 17.50 25.81 4.81
C ILE A 9 16.00 26.11 4.98
N SER A 10 15.68 27.38 5.02
CA SER A 10 14.31 27.96 5.05
C SER A 10 13.50 27.59 3.80
N GLY A 11 13.46 26.32 3.45
CA GLY A 11 12.76 25.75 2.30
C GLY A 11 11.61 24.87 2.74
N SER A 12 10.56 24.84 1.99
CA SER A 12 9.40 23.96 2.13
C SER A 12 9.85 22.53 2.49
N GLN A 13 9.35 21.96 3.59
CA GLN A 13 9.66 20.58 3.99
C GLN A 13 8.98 19.54 3.09
N PHE A 14 8.18 20.02 2.13
CA PHE A 14 7.52 19.18 1.13
C PHE A 14 8.49 18.30 0.34
N PRO A 15 9.68 18.75 -0.11
CA PRO A 15 10.65 17.90 -0.82
C PRO A 15 11.13 16.70 0.02
N VAL A 16 11.21 16.85 1.33
CA VAL A 16 11.65 15.76 2.22
C VAL A 16 10.59 14.66 2.31
N ILE A 17 9.32 15.05 2.44
CA ILE A 17 8.20 14.10 2.46
C ILE A 17 8.06 13.44 1.09
N ALA A 18 8.12 14.22 0.01
CA ALA A 18 8.04 13.71 -1.36
C ALA A 18 9.19 12.74 -1.67
N GLY A 19 10.42 13.05 -1.24
CA GLY A 19 11.58 12.17 -1.40
C GLY A 19 11.41 10.84 -0.65
N LYS A 20 10.92 10.88 0.59
CA LYS A 20 10.61 9.66 1.35
C LYS A 20 9.50 8.85 0.68
N PHE A 21 8.44 9.52 0.24
CA PHE A 21 7.36 8.86 -0.48
C PHE A 21 7.86 8.16 -1.73
N ALA A 22 8.62 8.86 -2.58
CA ALA A 22 9.17 8.30 -3.81
C ALA A 22 10.10 7.10 -3.54
N PHE A 23 10.95 7.20 -2.51
CA PHE A 23 11.83 6.12 -2.13
C PHE A 23 11.07 4.86 -1.71
N TYR A 24 10.13 4.98 -0.75
CA TYR A 24 9.36 3.83 -0.29
C TYR A 24 8.42 3.26 -1.35
N PHE A 25 7.86 4.11 -2.19
CA PHE A 25 7.07 3.69 -3.35
C PHE A 25 7.89 2.82 -4.31
N LEU A 26 9.11 3.25 -4.66
CA LEU A 26 10.03 2.46 -5.48
C LEU A 26 10.39 1.12 -4.82
N VAL A 27 10.68 1.12 -3.53
CA VAL A 27 10.97 -0.11 -2.77
C VAL A 27 9.79 -1.09 -2.86
N CYS A 28 8.55 -0.62 -2.68
CA CYS A 28 7.35 -1.45 -2.81
C CYS A 28 7.22 -2.05 -4.22
N LEU A 29 7.47 -1.26 -5.27
CA LEU A 29 7.40 -1.75 -6.65
C LEU A 29 8.50 -2.79 -6.95
N ILE A 30 9.74 -2.53 -6.52
CA ILE A 30 10.83 -3.49 -6.68
C ILE A 30 10.50 -4.80 -5.97
N GLN A 31 10.00 -4.73 -4.74
CA GLN A 31 9.60 -5.90 -3.97
C GLN A 31 8.47 -6.67 -4.66
N PHE A 32 7.48 -5.99 -5.22
CA PHE A 32 6.41 -6.60 -5.98
C PHE A 32 6.95 -7.33 -7.23
N VAL A 33 7.81 -6.69 -8.01
CA VAL A 33 8.44 -7.31 -9.19
C VAL A 33 9.28 -8.53 -8.81
N MET A 34 10.05 -8.44 -7.72
CA MET A 34 10.81 -9.59 -7.19
C MET A 34 9.87 -10.75 -6.81
N MET A 35 8.75 -10.46 -6.20
CA MET A 35 7.76 -11.47 -5.80
C MET A 35 7.14 -12.18 -7.01
N ILE A 36 6.81 -11.43 -8.07
CA ILE A 36 6.36 -11.99 -9.34
C ILE A 36 7.46 -12.83 -9.99
N ALA A 37 8.70 -12.37 -9.98
CA ALA A 37 9.85 -13.12 -10.53
C ALA A 37 10.04 -14.45 -9.80
N VAL A 38 9.90 -14.49 -8.48
CA VAL A 38 9.92 -15.72 -7.69
C VAL A 38 8.78 -16.67 -8.13
N GLY A 39 7.57 -16.16 -8.30
CA GLY A 39 6.42 -16.96 -8.77
C GLY A 39 6.63 -17.57 -10.16
N ILE A 40 7.31 -16.84 -11.06
CA ILE A 40 7.52 -17.28 -12.44
C ILE A 40 8.71 -18.25 -12.56
N PHE A 41 9.82 -17.97 -11.87
CA PHE A 41 11.09 -18.67 -12.07
C PHE A 41 11.40 -19.69 -10.97
N VAL A 42 11.14 -19.37 -9.70
CA VAL A 42 11.55 -20.22 -8.58
C VAL A 42 10.50 -21.32 -8.28
N MET A 43 9.20 -21.02 -8.36
CA MET A 43 8.17 -22.01 -8.10
C MET A 43 8.27 -23.26 -9.02
N PRO A 44 8.49 -23.13 -10.32
CA PRO A 44 8.69 -24.30 -11.20
C PRO A 44 9.91 -25.13 -10.83
N LEU A 45 11.00 -24.53 -10.35
CA LEU A 45 12.21 -25.25 -9.90
C LEU A 45 11.92 -26.12 -8.65
N MET A 46 10.92 -25.74 -7.85
CA MET A 46 10.47 -26.49 -6.68
C MET A 46 9.38 -27.53 -7.02
N GLY A 47 9.08 -27.74 -8.31
CA GLY A 47 8.02 -28.68 -8.75
C GLY A 47 6.59 -28.14 -8.58
N LEU A 48 6.43 -26.84 -8.30
CA LEU A 48 5.13 -26.18 -8.19
C LEU A 48 4.71 -25.58 -9.55
N ASN A 49 3.43 -25.36 -9.71
CA ASN A 49 2.92 -24.71 -10.93
C ASN A 49 3.47 -23.30 -11.07
N ARG A 50 3.87 -22.97 -12.30
CA ARG A 50 4.32 -21.62 -12.65
C ARG A 50 3.18 -20.62 -12.45
N LEU A 51 3.51 -19.45 -11.90
CA LEU A 51 2.57 -18.34 -11.84
C LEU A 51 2.22 -17.89 -13.26
N LEU A 52 0.97 -18.06 -13.65
CA LEU A 52 0.44 -17.55 -14.91
C LEU A 52 -0.05 -16.12 -14.68
N LEU A 53 0.47 -15.19 -15.46
CA LEU A 53 -0.03 -13.81 -15.50
C LEU A 53 -1.27 -13.81 -16.37
N GLY A 54 -2.43 -14.16 -15.82
CA GLY A 54 -3.69 -14.30 -16.58
C GLY A 54 -4.22 -12.99 -17.14
N GLY A 55 -3.90 -11.87 -16.53
CA GLY A 55 -4.34 -10.53 -16.95
C GLY A 55 -3.30 -9.78 -17.79
N GLU A 56 -3.70 -8.62 -18.30
CA GLU A 56 -2.79 -7.68 -18.96
C GLU A 56 -1.67 -7.24 -18.03
N PRO A 57 -0.37 -7.38 -18.39
CA PRO A 57 0.74 -6.98 -17.52
C PRO A 57 0.67 -5.51 -17.08
N GLY A 58 0.10 -4.65 -17.95
CA GLY A 58 -0.13 -3.23 -17.65
C GLY A 58 -1.14 -3.03 -16.52
N ALA A 59 -2.21 -3.81 -16.47
CA ALA A 59 -3.21 -3.75 -15.41
C ALA A 59 -2.64 -4.22 -14.07
N ILE A 60 -1.80 -5.26 -14.08
CA ILE A 60 -1.11 -5.76 -12.88
C ILE A 60 -0.17 -4.69 -12.33
N LEU A 61 0.64 -4.05 -13.17
CA LEU A 61 1.56 -3.00 -12.76
C LEU A 61 0.83 -1.75 -12.27
N LEU A 62 -0.29 -1.38 -12.91
CA LEU A 62 -1.16 -0.29 -12.46
C LEU A 62 -1.71 -0.56 -11.07
N THR A 63 -2.28 -1.75 -10.85
CA THR A 63 -2.81 -2.15 -9.54
C THR A 63 -1.71 -2.15 -8.47
N ALA A 64 -0.55 -2.75 -8.78
CA ALA A 64 0.60 -2.74 -7.87
C ALA A 64 1.04 -1.31 -7.51
N SER A 65 1.05 -0.40 -8.49
CA SER A 65 1.40 1.00 -8.26
C SER A 65 0.39 1.69 -7.35
N CYS A 66 -0.91 1.48 -7.54
CA CYS A 66 -1.95 2.06 -6.70
C CYS A 66 -1.91 1.51 -5.26
N VAL A 67 -1.69 0.21 -5.10
CA VAL A 67 -1.50 -0.42 -3.78
C VAL A 67 -0.24 0.11 -3.10
N ALA A 68 0.87 0.23 -3.83
CA ALA A 68 2.11 0.78 -3.30
C ALA A 68 1.96 2.24 -2.85
N MET A 69 1.22 3.06 -3.61
CA MET A 69 0.89 4.44 -3.22
C MET A 69 0.05 4.49 -1.95
N ALA A 70 -0.97 3.66 -1.84
CA ALA A 70 -1.83 3.56 -0.66
C ALA A 70 -1.04 3.12 0.58
N ALA A 71 -0.22 2.08 0.46
CA ALA A 71 0.61 1.56 1.54
C ALA A 71 1.66 2.58 1.99
N THR A 72 2.35 3.23 1.05
CA THR A 72 3.36 4.26 1.35
C THR A 72 2.72 5.49 2.00
N GLY A 73 1.57 5.94 1.50
CA GLY A 73 0.82 7.05 2.10
C GLY A 73 0.40 6.76 3.54
N TYR A 74 -0.11 5.56 3.80
CA TYR A 74 -0.47 5.10 5.14
C TYR A 74 0.74 5.02 6.08
N GLY A 75 1.85 4.44 5.62
CA GLY A 75 3.10 4.38 6.38
C GLY A 75 3.65 5.75 6.74
N LEU A 76 3.61 6.72 5.80
CA LEU A 76 3.99 8.10 6.07
C LEU A 76 3.09 8.78 7.09
N LEU A 77 1.78 8.54 7.02
CA LEU A 77 0.82 9.09 7.98
C LEU A 77 1.13 8.62 9.39
N ILE A 78 1.37 7.32 9.58
CA ILE A 78 1.77 6.74 10.87
C ILE A 78 3.09 7.37 11.34
N ALA A 79 4.09 7.44 10.47
CA ALA A 79 5.41 7.97 10.81
C ALA A 79 5.38 9.44 11.25
N VAL A 80 4.46 10.25 10.72
CA VAL A 80 4.30 11.66 11.08
C VAL A 80 3.40 11.85 12.30
N TYR A 81 2.42 10.96 12.49
CA TYR A 81 1.46 11.05 13.60
C TYR A 81 2.11 10.75 14.94
N PHE A 82 2.94 9.73 15.05
CA PHE A 82 3.59 9.34 16.28
C PHE A 82 4.89 10.11 16.54
N ARG A 83 5.19 10.35 17.85
CA ARG A 83 6.38 11.12 18.27
C ARG A 83 7.65 10.28 18.30
N THR A 84 7.54 8.98 18.53
CA THR A 84 8.67 8.05 18.62
C THR A 84 8.56 6.95 17.58
N ALA A 85 9.72 6.50 17.07
CA ALA A 85 9.78 5.39 16.13
C ALA A 85 9.15 4.11 16.70
N GLN A 86 9.35 3.85 18.00
CA GLN A 86 8.80 2.68 18.67
C GLN A 86 7.26 2.69 18.68
N GLN A 87 6.64 3.83 18.97
CA GLN A 87 5.19 3.96 18.92
C GLN A 87 4.65 3.77 17.50
N ALA A 88 5.32 4.38 16.51
CA ALA A 88 4.93 4.24 15.11
C ALA A 88 5.00 2.78 14.64
N LEU A 89 6.08 2.07 14.99
CA LEU A 89 6.27 0.66 14.63
C LEU A 89 5.22 -0.24 15.31
N SER A 90 5.00 -0.08 16.61
CA SER A 90 4.03 -0.89 17.35
C SER A 90 2.60 -0.68 16.84
N PHE A 91 2.18 0.57 16.65
CA PHE A 91 0.86 0.88 16.10
C PHE A 91 0.74 0.41 14.64
N GLY A 92 1.77 0.68 13.83
CA GLY A 92 1.80 0.30 12.41
C GLY A 92 1.65 -1.20 12.23
N SER A 93 2.43 -2.01 12.96
CA SER A 93 2.36 -3.47 12.85
C SER A 93 0.99 -4.01 13.26
N VAL A 94 0.44 -3.57 14.39
CA VAL A 94 -0.89 -4.03 14.85
C VAL A 94 -1.97 -3.60 13.87
N SER A 95 -1.94 -2.35 13.38
CA SER A 95 -2.95 -1.86 12.45
C SER A 95 -2.92 -2.60 11.10
N VAL A 96 -1.73 -2.92 10.58
CA VAL A 96 -1.59 -3.71 9.35
C VAL A 96 -2.13 -5.12 9.52
N VAL A 97 -1.87 -5.77 10.67
CA VAL A 97 -2.43 -7.10 10.97
C VAL A 97 -3.95 -7.06 11.00
N ILE A 98 -4.55 -6.07 11.69
CA ILE A 98 -6.01 -5.90 11.73
C ILE A 98 -6.59 -5.64 10.35
N LEU A 99 -5.99 -4.72 9.57
CA LEU A 99 -6.41 -4.43 8.21
C LEU A 99 -6.32 -5.65 7.29
N SER A 100 -5.28 -6.49 7.46
CA SER A 100 -5.10 -7.73 6.69
C SER A 100 -6.14 -8.78 7.05
N ALA A 101 -6.45 -8.93 8.34
CA ALA A 101 -7.48 -9.84 8.80
C ALA A 101 -8.86 -9.46 8.26
N ILE A 102 -9.24 -8.17 8.38
CA ILE A 102 -10.51 -7.65 7.86
C ILE A 102 -10.52 -7.62 6.32
N GLY A 103 -9.36 -7.33 5.71
CA GLY A 103 -9.21 -7.20 4.26
C GLY A 103 -9.29 -8.50 3.46
N GLY A 104 -9.40 -9.65 4.13
CA GLY A 104 -9.55 -10.94 3.44
C GLY A 104 -8.25 -11.65 3.12
N VAL A 105 -7.10 -11.15 3.61
CA VAL A 105 -5.79 -11.76 3.35
C VAL A 105 -5.62 -13.09 4.09
N TRP A 106 -6.12 -13.18 5.33
CA TRP A 106 -6.01 -14.40 6.16
C TRP A 106 -7.21 -15.32 5.99
N VAL A 107 -8.41 -14.76 5.93
CA VAL A 107 -9.66 -15.51 5.74
C VAL A 107 -10.38 -14.86 4.57
N PRO A 108 -10.74 -15.62 3.52
CA PRO A 108 -11.47 -15.08 2.39
C PRO A 108 -12.78 -14.39 2.82
N VAL A 109 -13.05 -13.22 2.26
CA VAL A 109 -14.19 -12.38 2.68
C VAL A 109 -15.53 -13.11 2.61
N TYR A 110 -15.71 -13.99 1.62
CA TYR A 110 -16.96 -14.74 1.43
C TYR A 110 -17.25 -15.79 2.53
N VAL A 111 -16.25 -16.14 3.37
CA VAL A 111 -16.41 -17.06 4.52
C VAL A 111 -16.67 -16.31 5.81
N MET A 112 -16.48 -14.98 5.82
CA MET A 112 -16.66 -14.16 7.01
C MET A 112 -18.14 -13.96 7.34
N PRO A 113 -18.49 -13.69 8.63
CA PRO A 113 -19.82 -13.20 9.01
C PRO A 113 -20.16 -11.89 8.27
N GLU A 114 -21.46 -11.65 7.98
CA GLU A 114 -21.95 -10.49 7.22
C GLU A 114 -21.42 -9.15 7.74
N ILE A 115 -21.30 -9.00 9.05
CA ILE A 115 -20.75 -7.78 9.68
C ILE A 115 -19.32 -7.52 9.21
N LEU A 116 -18.47 -8.54 9.21
CA LEU A 116 -17.08 -8.43 8.77
C LEU A 116 -16.98 -8.23 7.26
N GLN A 117 -17.85 -8.85 6.47
CA GLN A 117 -17.93 -8.62 5.02
C GLN A 117 -18.25 -7.14 4.71
N ASN A 118 -19.17 -6.53 5.45
CA ASN A 118 -19.50 -5.11 5.27
C ASN A 118 -18.34 -4.19 5.67
N ILE A 119 -17.64 -4.49 6.74
CA ILE A 119 -16.45 -3.72 7.17
C ILE A 119 -15.29 -3.89 6.16
N SER A 120 -15.10 -5.09 5.63
CA SER A 120 -14.06 -5.39 4.63
C SER A 120 -14.17 -4.50 3.39
N ARG A 121 -15.38 -4.13 2.97
CA ARG A 121 -15.60 -3.24 1.81
C ARG A 121 -14.95 -1.87 1.95
N PHE A 122 -14.63 -1.45 3.17
CA PHE A 122 -13.94 -0.17 3.44
C PHE A 122 -12.43 -0.33 3.65
N SER A 123 -11.92 -1.56 3.61
CA SER A 123 -10.49 -1.82 3.81
C SER A 123 -9.70 -1.63 2.52
N PRO A 124 -8.62 -0.82 2.53
CA PRO A 124 -7.74 -0.69 1.37
C PRO A 124 -7.04 -2.00 1.01
N MET A 125 -6.82 -2.89 1.98
CA MET A 125 -6.29 -4.23 1.75
C MET A 125 -7.26 -5.08 0.91
N SER A 126 -8.57 -4.99 1.18
CA SER A 126 -9.59 -5.71 0.42
C SER A 126 -9.64 -5.26 -1.03
N TRP A 127 -9.58 -3.95 -1.29
CA TRP A 127 -9.59 -3.42 -2.66
C TRP A 127 -8.38 -3.86 -3.48
N GLY A 128 -7.20 -3.89 -2.85
CA GLY A 128 -5.99 -4.40 -3.49
C GLY A 128 -6.07 -5.90 -3.78
N LEU A 129 -6.46 -6.69 -2.78
CA LEU A 129 -6.58 -8.14 -2.91
C LEU A 129 -7.61 -8.55 -3.97
N GLU A 130 -8.79 -7.90 -3.97
CA GLU A 130 -9.84 -8.17 -4.94
C GLU A 130 -9.39 -7.84 -6.36
N SER A 131 -8.70 -6.69 -6.56
CA SER A 131 -8.15 -6.32 -7.86
C SER A 131 -7.13 -7.33 -8.36
N PHE A 132 -6.26 -7.84 -7.50
CA PHE A 132 -5.30 -8.89 -7.89
C PHE A 132 -6.00 -10.23 -8.17
N ASN A 133 -6.98 -10.63 -7.37
CA ASN A 133 -7.77 -11.84 -7.62
C ASN A 133 -8.51 -11.76 -8.96
N ASP A 134 -9.10 -10.61 -9.28
CA ASP A 134 -9.77 -10.39 -10.56
C ASP A 134 -8.79 -10.51 -11.73
N LEU A 135 -7.59 -9.93 -11.61
CA LEU A 135 -6.58 -9.97 -12.67
C LEU A 135 -5.93 -11.35 -12.83
N PHE A 136 -5.61 -12.05 -11.74
CA PHE A 136 -4.88 -13.33 -11.82
C PHE A 136 -5.81 -14.54 -12.02
N LEU A 137 -7.02 -14.53 -11.41
CA LEU A 137 -7.91 -15.69 -11.40
C LEU A 137 -9.06 -15.57 -12.36
N ARG A 138 -9.52 -14.35 -12.68
CA ARG A 138 -10.72 -14.12 -13.50
C ARG A 138 -10.40 -13.51 -14.86
N GLU A 139 -9.11 -13.27 -15.14
CA GLU A 139 -8.66 -12.62 -16.40
C GLU A 139 -9.43 -11.32 -16.69
N ALA A 140 -9.73 -10.58 -15.63
CA ALA A 140 -10.60 -9.42 -15.69
C ALA A 140 -9.92 -8.24 -16.43
N THR A 141 -10.73 -7.45 -17.11
CA THR A 141 -10.30 -6.26 -17.83
C THR A 141 -10.04 -5.08 -16.88
N ILE A 142 -9.23 -4.11 -17.29
CA ILE A 142 -8.97 -2.87 -16.54
C ILE A 142 -10.26 -2.19 -16.08
N ALA A 143 -11.32 -2.23 -16.88
CA ALA A 143 -12.60 -1.62 -16.56
C ALA A 143 -13.26 -2.20 -15.30
N SER A 144 -13.08 -3.50 -15.02
CA SER A 144 -13.68 -4.16 -13.84
C SER A 144 -12.97 -3.81 -12.55
N ILE A 145 -11.65 -3.56 -12.58
CA ILE A 145 -10.86 -3.19 -11.41
C ILE A 145 -10.87 -1.67 -11.13
N LEU A 146 -11.36 -0.86 -12.08
CA LEU A 146 -11.36 0.59 -11.99
C LEU A 146 -11.99 1.15 -10.70
N PRO A 147 -13.11 0.63 -10.18
CA PRO A 147 -13.68 1.11 -8.92
C PRO A 147 -12.72 0.95 -7.73
N ASN A 148 -11.99 -0.17 -7.67
CA ASN A 148 -11.03 -0.44 -6.60
C ASN A 148 -9.77 0.42 -6.76
N ILE A 149 -9.32 0.65 -7.99
CA ILE A 149 -8.22 1.59 -8.28
C ILE A 149 -8.55 3.01 -7.81
N VAL A 150 -9.75 3.50 -8.10
CA VAL A 150 -10.20 4.84 -7.67
C VAL A 150 -10.24 4.94 -6.15
N ARG A 151 -10.74 3.91 -5.44
CA ARG A 151 -10.75 3.86 -3.97
C ARG A 151 -9.33 3.87 -3.39
N LEU A 152 -8.41 3.08 -3.96
CA LEU A 152 -7.00 3.03 -3.54
C LEU A 152 -6.31 4.39 -3.73
N LEU A 153 -6.52 5.05 -4.87
CA LEU A 153 -5.96 6.38 -5.14
C LEU A 153 -6.57 7.43 -4.20
N GLY A 154 -7.88 7.38 -3.95
CA GLY A 154 -8.55 8.23 -2.97
C GLY A 154 -7.96 8.07 -1.57
N PHE A 155 -7.76 6.83 -1.13
CA PHE A 155 -7.12 6.53 0.15
C PHE A 155 -5.67 7.04 0.21
N ALA A 156 -4.88 6.84 -0.85
CA ALA A 156 -3.52 7.35 -0.95
C ALA A 156 -3.48 8.88 -0.86
N LEU A 157 -4.36 9.57 -1.58
CA LEU A 157 -4.45 11.04 -1.54
C LEU A 157 -4.81 11.55 -0.15
N VAL A 158 -5.78 10.92 0.51
CA VAL A 158 -6.20 11.31 1.88
C VAL A 158 -5.05 11.11 2.86
N THR A 159 -4.39 9.97 2.84
CA THR A 159 -3.31 9.65 3.79
C THR A 159 -2.07 10.53 3.57
N VAL A 160 -1.68 10.78 2.32
CA VAL A 160 -0.56 11.67 1.99
C VAL A 160 -0.89 13.12 2.36
N SER A 161 -2.09 13.60 2.04
CA SER A 161 -2.52 14.97 2.39
C SER A 161 -2.56 15.16 3.91
N ALA A 162 -3.13 14.21 4.65
CA ALA A 162 -3.13 14.24 6.11
C ALA A 162 -1.70 14.25 6.68
N SER A 163 -0.79 13.43 6.12
CA SER A 163 0.61 13.40 6.50
C SER A 163 1.29 14.77 6.32
N VAL A 164 1.07 15.44 5.19
CA VAL A 164 1.63 16.78 4.91
C VAL A 164 1.07 17.81 5.88
N ILE A 165 -0.24 17.81 6.14
CA ILE A 165 -0.90 18.74 7.05
C ILE A 165 -0.35 18.58 8.48
N ILE A 166 -0.31 17.36 9.00
CA ILE A 166 0.18 17.07 10.37
C ILE A 166 1.66 17.47 10.49
N HIS A 167 2.45 17.18 9.46
CA HIS A 167 3.86 17.57 9.48
C HIS A 167 4.04 19.08 9.55
N LYS A 168 3.27 19.84 8.77
CA LYS A 168 3.30 21.30 8.76
C LYS A 168 2.89 21.91 10.09
N THR A 169 1.85 21.37 10.74
CA THR A 169 1.39 21.88 12.04
C THR A 169 2.39 21.62 13.17
N ARG A 170 3.16 20.53 13.10
CA ARG A 170 4.18 20.18 14.10
C ARG A 170 5.49 20.95 13.98
N THR A 171 5.75 21.57 12.84
CA THR A 171 6.97 22.36 12.62
C THR A 171 6.78 23.83 12.96
N VAL A 172 5.54 24.27 13.18
CA VAL A 172 5.20 25.66 13.56
C VAL A 172 5.14 25.85 15.09
N VAL A 173 5.15 24.77 15.87
CA VAL A 173 5.23 24.76 17.33
C VAL A 173 6.62 24.31 17.77
#